data_306baa29ef611eb5803ebf84d26cd9f2
#
_entry.id   306baa29ef611eb5803ebf84d26cd9f2
#
_cell.length_a   1.000
_cell.length_b   1.000
_cell.length_c   1.000
_cell.angle_alpha   90.00
_cell.angle_beta   90.00
_cell.angle_gamma   90.00
#
_symmetry.space_group_name_H-M   'P 1'
#
loop_
_entity.id
_entity.type
_entity.pdbx_description
1 polymer ?
#
loop_
_entity_poly.entity_id
_entity_poly.type
_entity_poly.pdbx_seq_one_letter_code
_entity_poly.pdbx_strand_id
1 'polypeptide(L)' 'MGKLEKKKLKLQERIQYLEEELRLSLTKKTSDTKEIDVAGHQRKINDLRKELTQLI' A
#
# COMPACT_ATOMS: atom_id res chain seq x y z
N MET A 1 -24.64 1.65 -4.91
CA MET A 1 -23.26 2.05 -4.70
C MET A 1 -22.73 2.80 -5.91
N GLY A 2 -22.19 3.97 -5.68
CA GLY A 2 -21.63 4.77 -6.76
C GLY A 2 -20.28 4.26 -7.24
N LYS A 3 -19.93 4.65 -8.45
CA LYS A 3 -18.64 4.28 -9.02
C LYS A 3 -17.47 4.74 -8.16
N LEU A 4 -17.62 5.89 -7.51
CA LEU A 4 -16.60 6.44 -6.64
C LEU A 4 -16.35 5.57 -5.42
N GLU A 5 -17.42 5.01 -4.86
CA GLU A 5 -17.28 4.15 -3.70
C GLU A 5 -16.54 2.87 -4.03
N LYS A 6 -16.80 2.31 -5.18
CA LYS A 6 -16.08 1.11 -5.64
C LYS A 6 -14.59 1.40 -5.82
N LYS A 7 -14.27 2.55 -6.41
CA LYS A 7 -12.90 2.95 -6.58
C LYS A 7 -12.20 3.15 -5.24
N LYS A 8 -12.90 3.78 -4.31
CA LYS A 8 -12.38 3.98 -2.97
C LYS A 8 -12.05 2.65 -2.30
N LEU A 9 -12.98 1.71 -2.39
CA LEU A 9 -12.77 0.40 -1.80
C LEU A 9 -11.57 -0.30 -2.39
N LYS A 10 -11.43 -0.27 -3.69
CA LYS A 10 -10.29 -0.89 -4.36
C LYS A 10 -8.97 -0.26 -3.93
N LEU A 11 -8.95 1.06 -3.83
CA LEU A 11 -7.75 1.75 -3.40
C LEU A 11 -7.41 1.43 -1.95
N GLN A 12 -8.42 1.38 -1.09
CA GLN A 12 -8.21 1.02 0.30
C GLN A 12 -7.66 -0.39 0.45
N GLU A 13 -8.22 -1.32 -0.29
CA GLU A 13 -7.74 -2.70 -0.27
C GLU A 13 -6.28 -2.78 -0.72
N ARG A 14 -5.95 -2.04 -1.76
CA ARG A 14 -4.59 -2.02 -2.27
C ARG A 14 -3.62 -1.43 -1.27
N ILE A 15 -4.04 -0.35 -0.63
CA ILE A 15 -3.21 0.28 0.41
C ILE A 15 -2.98 -0.69 1.55
N GLN A 16 -4.02 -1.35 2.01
CA GLN A 16 -3.91 -2.33 3.08
C GLN A 16 -2.98 -3.47 2.70
N TYR A 17 -3.10 -3.94 1.48
CA TYR A 17 -2.26 -5.02 0.99
C TYR A 17 -0.79 -4.62 1.01
N LEU A 18 -0.49 -3.43 0.50
CA LEU A 18 0.88 -2.94 0.46
C LEU A 18 1.44 -2.69 1.86
N GLU A 19 0.62 -2.15 2.73
CA GLU A 19 1.03 -1.93 4.11
C GLU A 19 1.33 -3.26 4.82
N GLU A 20 0.50 -4.24 4.58
CA GLU A 20 0.71 -5.56 5.16
C GLU A 20 1.97 -6.21 4.63
N GLU A 21 2.21 -6.11 3.34
CA GLU A 21 3.43 -6.63 2.74
C GLU A 21 4.67 -5.98 3.34
N LEU A 22 4.63 -4.67 3.48
CA LEU A 22 5.73 -3.94 4.06
C LEU A 22 5.97 -4.36 5.50
N ARG A 23 4.89 -4.51 6.25
CA ARG A 23 4.96 -4.92 7.65
C ARG A 23 5.56 -6.31 7.78
N LEU A 24 5.12 -7.24 6.96
CA LEU A 24 5.64 -8.60 6.98
C LEU A 24 7.11 -8.63 6.58
N SER A 25 7.47 -7.82 5.62
CA SER A 25 8.85 -7.73 5.18
C SER A 25 9.77 -7.19 6.25
N LEU A 26 9.27 -6.24 7.02
CA LEU A 26 10.05 -5.65 8.11
C LEU A 26 10.18 -6.60 9.31
N THR A 27 9.18 -7.45 9.52
CA THR A 27 9.22 -8.39 10.63
C THR A 27 10.00 -9.64 10.30
N LYS A 28 10.02 -10.04 9.05
CA LYS A 28 10.80 -11.21 8.62
C LYS A 28 12.22 -10.79 8.35
N LYS A 29 13.00 -10.75 9.37
CA LYS A 29 14.44 -10.51 9.23
C LYS A 29 15.14 -11.82 8.94
N THR A 30 15.11 -12.24 7.71
CA THR A 30 15.94 -13.34 7.28
C THR A 30 17.17 -12.76 6.60
N SER A 31 18.29 -13.34 6.88
CA SER A 31 19.56 -12.89 6.30
C SER A 31 19.59 -13.03 4.78
N ASP A 32 18.68 -13.79 4.24
CA ASP A 32 18.56 -14.00 2.79
C ASP A 32 17.62 -13.00 2.12
N THR A 33 17.00 -12.13 2.88
CA THR A 33 16.12 -11.14 2.28
C THR A 33 16.95 -10.10 1.57
N LYS A 34 16.78 -10.06 0.28
CA LYS A 34 17.29 -8.96 -0.51
C LYS A 34 16.74 -7.67 0.08
N GLU A 35 17.52 -6.62 -0.05
CA GLU A 35 17.10 -5.32 0.42
C GLU A 35 15.69 -5.00 -0.06
N ILE A 36 14.78 -4.92 0.89
CA ILE A 36 13.43 -4.54 0.59
C ILE A 36 13.42 -3.04 0.36
N ASP A 37 12.90 -2.65 -0.77
CA ASP A 37 12.79 -1.25 -1.10
C ASP A 37 11.67 -0.60 -0.28
N VAL A 38 11.96 -0.33 0.97
CA VAL A 38 10.99 0.28 1.88
C VAL A 38 10.54 1.64 1.34
N ALA A 39 11.48 2.39 0.80
CA ALA A 39 11.17 3.70 0.24
C ALA A 39 10.22 3.58 -0.94
N GLY A 40 10.44 2.60 -1.81
CA GLY A 40 9.55 2.38 -2.94
C GLY A 40 8.16 1.96 -2.51
N HIS A 41 8.06 1.10 -1.51
CA HIS A 41 6.78 0.69 -0.97
C HIS A 41 6.03 1.87 -0.35
N GLN A 42 6.72 2.66 0.43
CA GLN A 42 6.12 3.83 1.06
C GLN A 42 5.64 4.84 0.03
N ARG A 43 6.41 5.00 -1.03
CA ARG A 43 6.02 5.89 -2.11
C ARG A 43 4.72 5.43 -2.76
N LYS A 44 4.62 4.15 -3.04
CA LYS A 44 3.41 3.59 -3.62
C LYS A 44 2.20 3.78 -2.71
N ILE A 45 2.40 3.52 -1.43
CA ILE A 45 1.32 3.69 -0.46
C ILE A 45 0.89 5.16 -0.41
N ASN A 46 1.83 6.06 -0.38
CA ASN A 46 1.53 7.49 -0.36
C ASN A 46 0.79 7.94 -1.61
N ASP A 47 1.20 7.45 -2.76
CA ASP A 47 0.53 7.76 -4.02
C ASP A 47 -0.91 7.28 -4.00
N LEU A 48 -1.14 6.08 -3.52
CA LEU A 48 -2.48 5.53 -3.44
C LEU A 48 -3.35 6.30 -2.45
N ARG A 49 -2.77 6.70 -1.34
CA ARG A 49 -3.48 7.52 -0.36
C ARG A 49 -3.85 8.87 -0.94
N LYS A 50 -2.94 9.43 -1.72
CA LYS A 50 -3.19 10.71 -2.38
C LYS A 50 -4.35 10.59 -3.35
N GLU A 51 -4.36 9.52 -4.15
CA GLU A 51 -5.47 9.26 -5.04
C GLU A 51 -6.77 9.10 -4.30
N LEU A 52 -6.74 8.39 -3.20
CA LEU A 52 -7.93 8.18 -2.39
C LEU A 52 -8.48 9.52 -1.87
N THR A 53 -7.61 10.40 -1.46
CA THR A 53 -8.01 11.72 -0.98
C THR A 53 -8.61 12.56 -2.10
N GLN A 54 -8.10 12.42 -3.30
CA GLN A 54 -8.59 13.18 -4.45
C GLN A 54 -9.95 12.69 -4.93
N LEU A 55 -10.35 11.50 -4.53
CA LEU A 55 -11.64 10.95 -4.94
C LEU A 55 -12.83 11.50 -4.14
N ILE A 56 -12.59 12.31 -3.16
CA ILE A 56 -13.67 12.88 -2.35
C ILE A 56 -14.41 13.99 -3.08
#